data_3f6639c773fc45585063140b41d0b7e2
#
_entry.id   3f6639c773fc45585063140b41d0b7e2
#
_cell.length_a   1.000
_cell.length_b   1.000
_cell.length_c   1.000
_cell.angle_alpha   90.00
_cell.angle_beta   90.00
_cell.angle_gamma   90.00
#
_symmetry.space_group_name_H-M   'P 1'
#
loop_
_entity.id
_entity.type
_entity.pdbx_description
1 polymer ?
#
loop_
_entity_poly.entity_id
_entity_poly.type
_entity_poly.pdbx_seq_one_letter_code
_entity_poly.pdbx_strand_id
1 'polypeptide(L)'
;MRILIVEDEELAVKKLQKTLAAVDATASVIGVTDSIKATVDWLQSNQQPDLILMDIELADGQSFEVFNLAEVKSPVIFTTSYDEYALKAFKVNSVDYLLKPIQKEELQAALQKYRQLHATAK
;
A
#
# COMPACT_ATOMS: atom_id res chain seq x y z
N MET A 1 9.88 -2.33 9.75
CA MET A 1 9.05 -1.53 8.83
C MET A 1 7.57 -1.78 9.15
N ARG A 2 6.86 -0.72 9.43
CA ARG A 2 5.44 -0.77 9.83
C ARG A 2 4.58 -0.54 8.58
N ILE A 3 3.74 -1.52 8.24
CA ILE A 3 2.98 -1.51 6.98
C ILE A 3 1.48 -1.57 7.24
N LEU A 4 0.73 -0.68 6.59
CA LEU A 4 -0.72 -0.75 6.50
C LEU A 4 -1.09 -1.38 5.15
N ILE A 5 -1.96 -2.37 5.17
CA ILE A 5 -2.51 -2.98 3.94
C ILE A 5 -3.94 -2.49 3.76
N VAL A 6 -4.23 -1.97 2.57
CA VAL A 6 -5.58 -1.54 2.18
C VAL A 6 -6.03 -2.46 1.04
N GLU A 7 -6.93 -3.38 1.33
CA GLU A 7 -7.38 -4.42 0.41
C GLU A 7 -8.71 -5.00 0.90
N ASP A 8 -9.70 -5.10 0.03
CA ASP A 8 -11.02 -5.57 0.42
C ASP A 8 -11.22 -7.09 0.25
N GLU A 9 -10.31 -7.78 -0.42
CA GLU A 9 -10.38 -9.23 -0.57
C GLU A 9 -9.52 -9.94 0.46
N GLU A 10 -10.15 -10.73 1.33
CA GLU A 10 -9.45 -11.40 2.42
C GLU A 10 -8.34 -12.34 1.91
N LEU A 11 -8.59 -13.07 0.83
CA LEU A 11 -7.57 -13.96 0.27
C LEU A 11 -6.38 -13.19 -0.28
N ALA A 12 -6.62 -12.02 -0.87
CA ALA A 12 -5.56 -11.16 -1.37
C ALA A 12 -4.71 -10.62 -0.22
N VAL A 13 -5.33 -10.27 0.90
CA VAL A 13 -4.60 -9.83 2.10
C VAL A 13 -3.69 -10.95 2.60
N LYS A 14 -4.20 -12.16 2.75
CA LYS A 14 -3.41 -13.30 3.23
C LYS A 14 -2.25 -13.61 2.32
N LYS A 15 -2.47 -13.57 1.02
CA LYS A 15 -1.43 -13.82 0.04
C LYS A 15 -0.35 -12.75 0.10
N LEU A 16 -0.75 -11.49 0.22
CA LEU A 16 0.18 -10.37 0.32
C LEU A 16 1.01 -10.45 1.60
N GLN A 17 0.39 -10.76 2.73
CA GLN A 17 1.09 -10.94 4.00
C GLN A 17 2.13 -12.06 3.91
N LYS A 18 1.78 -13.16 3.26
CA LYS A 18 2.71 -14.29 3.07
C LYS A 18 3.88 -13.88 2.19
N THR A 19 3.63 -13.16 1.10
CA THR A 19 4.68 -12.70 0.21
C THR A 19 5.60 -11.69 0.90
N LEU A 20 5.04 -10.78 1.70
CA LEU A 20 5.82 -9.84 2.50
C LEU A 20 6.76 -10.56 3.46
N ALA A 21 6.25 -11.55 4.19
CA ALA A 21 7.07 -12.30 5.13
C ALA A 21 8.22 -13.02 4.44
N ALA A 22 8.00 -13.46 3.20
CA ALA A 22 9.03 -14.15 2.43
C ALA A 22 10.13 -13.20 1.92
N VAL A 23 9.79 -11.94 1.62
CA VAL A 23 10.77 -10.99 1.06
C VAL A 23 11.40 -10.08 2.11
N ASP A 24 10.75 -9.89 3.25
CA ASP A 24 11.26 -9.03 4.32
C ASP A 24 10.74 -9.49 5.68
N ALA A 25 11.56 -10.23 6.39
CA ALA A 25 11.21 -10.76 7.71
C ALA A 25 11.02 -9.66 8.75
N THR A 26 11.50 -8.43 8.49
CA THR A 26 11.37 -7.30 9.41
C THR A 26 10.09 -6.51 9.19
N ALA A 27 9.35 -6.80 8.13
CA ALA A 27 8.11 -6.11 7.85
C ALA A 27 7.02 -6.54 8.84
N SER A 28 6.32 -5.55 9.39
CA SER A 28 5.23 -5.79 10.35
C SER A 28 3.95 -5.16 9.83
N VAL A 29 2.93 -5.97 9.61
CA VAL A 29 1.62 -5.48 9.19
C VAL A 29 0.89 -5.00 10.43
N ILE A 30 0.74 -3.68 10.56
CA ILE A 30 0.16 -3.05 11.75
C ILE A 30 -1.33 -2.80 11.63
N GLY A 31 -1.90 -2.99 10.45
CA GLY A 31 -3.32 -2.83 10.23
C GLY A 31 -3.71 -3.30 8.84
N VAL A 32 -4.99 -3.65 8.72
CA VAL A 32 -5.61 -4.01 7.43
C VAL A 32 -6.94 -3.30 7.37
N THR A 33 -7.15 -2.53 6.32
CA THR A 33 -8.44 -1.87 6.09
C THR A 33 -9.01 -2.31 4.74
N ASP A 34 -10.32 -2.25 4.60
CA ASP A 34 -11.01 -2.82 3.44
C ASP A 34 -11.83 -1.81 2.63
N SER A 35 -11.79 -0.54 3.05
CA SER A 35 -12.60 0.50 2.39
C SER A 35 -11.92 1.85 2.52
N ILE A 36 -12.38 2.81 1.71
CA ILE A 36 -11.94 4.20 1.81
C ILE A 36 -12.22 4.73 3.23
N LYS A 37 -13.45 4.54 3.70
CA LYS A 37 -13.86 5.03 5.02
C LYS A 37 -12.99 4.45 6.14
N ALA A 38 -12.80 3.14 6.15
CA ALA A 38 -11.99 2.48 7.18
C ALA A 38 -10.55 2.96 7.14
N THR A 39 -10.01 3.20 5.94
CA THR A 39 -8.65 3.68 5.76
C THR A 39 -8.49 5.10 6.29
N VAL A 40 -9.43 5.99 5.97
CA VAL A 40 -9.43 7.36 6.48
C VAL A 40 -9.50 7.35 8.01
N ASP A 41 -10.41 6.57 8.58
CA ASP A 41 -10.56 6.47 10.03
C ASP A 41 -9.29 5.94 10.68
N TRP A 42 -8.67 4.93 10.06
CA TRP A 42 -7.44 4.33 10.59
C TRP A 42 -6.29 5.36 10.59
N LEU A 43 -6.12 6.10 9.50
CA LEU A 43 -5.05 7.09 9.38
C LEU A 43 -5.24 8.26 10.34
N GLN A 44 -6.47 8.62 10.65
CA GLN A 44 -6.78 9.70 11.59
C GLN A 44 -6.63 9.29 13.04
N SER A 45 -6.71 7.98 13.32
CA SER A 45 -6.72 7.44 14.68
C SER A 45 -5.40 6.82 15.13
N ASN A 46 -4.45 6.67 14.20
CA ASN A 46 -3.20 5.97 14.47
C ASN A 46 -2.02 6.78 13.95
N GLN A 47 -0.83 6.44 14.44
CA GLN A 47 0.40 6.98 13.91
C GLN A 47 0.59 6.52 12.47
N GLN A 48 1.06 7.40 11.61
CA GLN A 48 1.29 7.08 10.19
C GLN A 48 2.21 5.85 10.08
N PRO A 49 1.87 4.88 9.20
CA PRO A 49 2.76 3.75 8.96
C PRO A 49 3.99 4.19 8.16
N ASP A 50 4.99 3.33 8.11
CA ASP A 50 6.17 3.59 7.28
C ASP A 50 5.83 3.47 5.80
N LEU A 51 4.90 2.58 5.46
CA LEU A 51 4.54 2.27 4.08
C LEU A 51 3.09 1.79 4.04
N ILE A 52 2.38 2.15 2.98
CA ILE A 52 1.03 1.66 2.72
C ILE A 52 1.02 0.85 1.43
N LEU A 53 0.53 -0.38 1.49
CA LEU A 53 0.23 -1.20 0.32
C LEU A 53 -1.27 -1.07 0.06
N MET A 54 -1.65 -0.42 -1.03
CA MET A 54 -3.01 0.05 -1.23
C MET A 54 -3.58 -0.42 -2.55
N ASP A 55 -4.64 -1.25 -2.49
CA ASP A 55 -5.41 -1.58 -3.69
C ASP A 55 -6.17 -0.33 -4.16
N ILE A 56 -6.30 -0.18 -5.45
CA ILE A 56 -6.99 0.97 -6.03
C ILE A 56 -8.50 0.78 -6.02
N GLU A 57 -8.99 -0.41 -6.40
CA GLU A 57 -10.43 -0.69 -6.43
C GLU A 57 -10.91 -1.26 -5.11
N LEU A 58 -11.62 -0.45 -4.33
CA LEU A 58 -12.21 -0.87 -3.06
C LEU A 58 -13.73 -0.93 -3.18
N ALA A 59 -14.39 -1.55 -2.20
CA ALA A 59 -15.84 -1.74 -2.23
C ALA A 59 -16.61 -0.42 -2.32
N ASP A 60 -16.09 0.65 -1.73
CA ASP A 60 -16.75 1.95 -1.69
C ASP A 60 -16.13 2.99 -2.65
N GLY A 61 -15.30 2.54 -3.59
CA GLY A 61 -14.77 3.41 -4.63
C GLY A 61 -13.26 3.23 -4.86
N GLN A 62 -12.65 4.18 -5.54
CA GLN A 62 -11.23 4.15 -5.79
C GLN A 62 -10.47 4.75 -4.62
N SER A 63 -9.40 4.08 -4.19
CA SER A 63 -8.63 4.48 -3.03
C SER A 63 -7.91 5.83 -3.18
N PHE A 64 -7.82 6.37 -4.38
CA PHE A 64 -7.31 7.72 -4.60
C PHE A 64 -8.09 8.76 -3.78
N GLU A 65 -9.34 8.49 -3.46
CA GLU A 65 -10.18 9.37 -2.66
C GLU A 65 -9.65 9.55 -1.23
N VAL A 66 -8.91 8.56 -0.72
CA VAL A 66 -8.31 8.67 0.60
C VAL A 66 -7.44 9.93 0.70
N PHE A 67 -6.73 10.26 -0.37
CA PHE A 67 -5.81 11.42 -0.38
C PHE A 67 -6.56 12.75 -0.32
N ASN A 68 -7.84 12.75 -0.69
CA ASN A 68 -8.69 13.95 -0.58
C ASN A 68 -9.34 14.07 0.80
N LEU A 69 -9.48 12.96 1.51
CA LEU A 69 -10.24 12.90 2.76
C LEU A 69 -9.36 12.87 4.00
N ALA A 70 -8.08 12.51 3.85
CA ALA A 70 -7.15 12.42 4.96
C ALA A 70 -5.75 12.83 4.51
N GLU A 71 -4.95 13.29 5.46
CA GLU A 71 -3.54 13.55 5.18
C GLU A 71 -2.78 12.23 5.18
N VAL A 72 -2.17 11.88 4.04
CA VAL A 72 -1.39 10.67 3.88
C VAL A 72 0.08 11.07 3.80
N LYS A 73 0.82 10.87 4.88
CA LYS A 73 2.24 11.21 4.95
C LYS A 73 3.12 10.05 4.53
N SER A 74 2.58 8.84 4.59
CA SER A 74 3.33 7.63 4.28
C SER A 74 3.48 7.46 2.78
N PRO A 75 4.63 6.94 2.32
CA PRO A 75 4.74 6.50 0.93
C PRO A 75 3.79 5.35 0.65
N VAL A 76 3.36 5.23 -0.59
CA VAL A 76 2.34 4.27 -1.00
C VAL A 76 2.85 3.44 -2.18
N ILE A 77 2.68 2.12 -2.10
CA ILE A 77 2.80 1.21 -3.24
C ILE A 77 1.37 0.79 -3.60
N PHE A 78 0.94 1.14 -4.80
CA PHE A 78 -0.39 0.74 -5.27
C PHE A 78 -0.38 -0.67 -5.80
N THR A 79 -1.46 -1.40 -5.55
CA THR A 79 -1.71 -2.73 -6.11
C THR A 79 -3.04 -2.68 -6.84
N THR A 80 -3.16 -3.38 -7.97
CA THR A 80 -4.40 -3.38 -8.72
C THR A 80 -4.39 -4.48 -9.77
N SER A 81 -5.59 -4.87 -10.21
CA SER A 81 -5.74 -5.77 -11.36
C SER A 81 -5.76 -5.02 -12.69
N TYR A 82 -5.73 -3.68 -12.67
CA TYR A 82 -5.91 -2.85 -13.85
C TYR A 82 -4.69 -1.96 -14.11
N ASP A 83 -4.20 -1.96 -15.34
CA ASP A 83 -3.01 -1.17 -15.71
C ASP A 83 -3.34 0.29 -16.07
N GLU A 84 -4.61 0.62 -16.20
CA GLU A 84 -5.07 1.95 -16.62
C GLU A 84 -4.88 3.05 -15.58
N TYR A 85 -4.56 2.69 -14.34
CA TYR A 85 -4.41 3.65 -13.25
C TYR A 85 -2.99 4.15 -13.03
N ALA A 86 -2.02 3.68 -13.83
CA ALA A 86 -0.61 4.02 -13.60
C ALA A 86 -0.36 5.52 -13.62
N LEU A 87 -0.96 6.25 -14.56
CA LEU A 87 -0.77 7.70 -14.66
C LEU A 87 -1.36 8.43 -13.44
N LYS A 88 -2.52 7.98 -12.97
CA LYS A 88 -3.17 8.57 -11.82
C LYS A 88 -2.40 8.27 -10.53
N ALA A 89 -1.84 7.06 -10.42
CA ALA A 89 -0.99 6.69 -9.30
C ALA A 89 0.28 7.55 -9.26
N PHE A 90 0.83 7.88 -10.41
CA PHE A 90 2.01 8.73 -10.52
C PHE A 90 1.77 10.12 -9.94
N LYS A 91 0.56 10.64 -10.05
CA LYS A 91 0.21 11.99 -9.57
C LYS A 91 0.10 12.09 -8.04
N VAL A 92 -0.03 10.95 -7.34
CA VAL A 92 -0.10 10.92 -5.88
C VAL A 92 1.21 10.36 -5.38
N ASN A 93 2.19 10.88 -5.17
CA ASN A 93 3.47 10.52 -4.55
C ASN A 93 3.62 9.02 -4.22
N SER A 94 3.41 8.15 -5.22
CA SER A 94 3.55 6.71 -5.02
C SER A 94 5.00 6.27 -5.25
N VAL A 95 5.39 5.22 -4.52
CA VAL A 95 6.71 4.60 -4.69
C VAL A 95 6.70 3.70 -5.92
N ASP A 96 5.63 2.92 -6.08
CA ASP A 96 5.53 1.97 -7.17
C ASP A 96 4.07 1.59 -7.41
N TYR A 97 3.85 0.83 -8.47
CA TYR A 97 2.55 0.42 -8.94
C TYR A 97 2.66 -1.03 -9.42
N LEU A 98 2.01 -1.94 -8.72
CA LEU A 98 2.12 -3.37 -8.98
C LEU A 98 0.80 -3.95 -9.49
N LEU A 99 0.87 -4.71 -10.57
CA LEU A 99 -0.30 -5.41 -11.10
C LEU A 99 -0.47 -6.77 -10.43
N LYS A 100 -1.73 -7.11 -10.12
CA LYS A 100 -2.07 -8.44 -9.59
C LYS A 100 -2.07 -9.47 -10.71
N PRO A 101 -1.66 -10.69 -10.46
CA PRO A 101 -1.16 -11.22 -9.18
C PRO A 101 0.24 -10.69 -8.90
N ILE A 102 0.45 -10.24 -7.66
CA ILE A 102 1.72 -9.62 -7.27
C ILE A 102 2.79 -10.69 -7.15
N GLN A 103 3.84 -10.56 -7.94
CA GLN A 103 4.96 -11.48 -7.93
C GLN A 103 5.93 -11.11 -6.80
N LYS A 104 6.53 -12.13 -6.19
CA LYS A 104 7.50 -11.95 -5.11
C LYS A 104 8.62 -10.99 -5.51
N GLU A 105 9.17 -11.18 -6.72
CA GLU A 105 10.28 -10.37 -7.22
C GLU A 105 9.88 -8.92 -7.44
N GLU A 106 8.64 -8.68 -7.87
CA GLU A 106 8.13 -7.33 -8.06
C GLU A 106 7.92 -6.61 -6.73
N LEU A 107 7.38 -7.31 -5.74
CA LEU A 107 7.21 -6.74 -4.41
C LEU A 107 8.58 -6.45 -3.77
N GLN A 108 9.52 -7.37 -3.93
CA GLN A 108 10.87 -7.19 -3.40
C GLN A 108 11.53 -5.95 -4.02
N ALA A 109 11.40 -5.76 -5.33
CA ALA A 109 11.95 -4.60 -6.02
C ALA A 109 11.28 -3.30 -5.55
N ALA A 110 9.97 -3.32 -5.33
CA ALA A 110 9.24 -2.14 -4.85
C ALA A 110 9.66 -1.77 -3.43
N LEU A 111 9.85 -2.74 -2.56
CA LEU A 111 10.32 -2.50 -1.19
C LEU A 111 11.75 -1.97 -1.19
N GLN A 112 12.60 -2.47 -2.08
CA GLN A 112 13.96 -1.98 -2.22
C GLN A 112 13.95 -0.52 -2.70
N LYS A 113 13.09 -0.20 -3.64
CA LYS A 113 12.90 1.18 -4.12
C LYS A 113 12.46 2.10 -2.98
N TYR A 114 11.52 1.65 -2.16
CA TYR A 114 11.12 2.38 -0.97
C TYR A 114 12.31 2.66 -0.05
N ARG A 115 13.11 1.65 0.23
CA ARG A 115 14.29 1.81 1.12
C ARG A 115 15.29 2.82 0.55
N GLN A 116 15.52 2.78 -0.77
CA GLN A 116 16.43 3.72 -1.42
C GLN A 116 15.94 5.16 -1.32
N LEU A 117 14.63 5.37 -1.46
CA LEU A 117 14.04 6.71 -1.42
C LEU A 117 13.96 7.27 0.00
N HIS A 118 13.90 6.42 1.01
CA HIS A 118 13.65 6.84 2.39
C HIS A 118 14.77 6.52 3.37
N ALA A 119 15.77 5.71 2.98
CA ALA A 119 16.86 5.30 3.87
C ALA A 119 17.78 6.45 4.24
N THR A 120 17.87 7.49 3.42
CA THR A 120 18.74 8.64 3.66
C THR A 120 18.01 9.77 4.39
N ALA A 121 16.77 9.57 4.78
CA ALA A 121 15.98 10.58 5.46
C ALA A 121 16.35 10.77 6.94
N LYS A 122 17.46 10.23 7.36
CA LYS A 122 17.95 10.33 8.74
C LYS A 122 18.64 11.65 9.02
#